data_9a46bd4b3e03e00000e8452706aca356
#
_entry.id   9a46bd4b3e03e00000e8452706aca356
#
_cell.length_a   1.000
_cell.length_b   1.000
_cell.length_c   1.000
_cell.angle_alpha   90.00
_cell.angle_beta   90.00
_cell.angle_gamma   90.00
#
_symmetry.space_group_name_H-M   'P 1'
#
loop_
_entity.id
_entity.type
_entity.pdbx_description
1 polymer ?
#
loop_
_entity_poly.entity_id
_entity_poly.type
_entity_poly.pdbx_seq_one_letter_code
_entity_poly.pdbx_strand_id
1 'polypeptide(L)'
;MVALVGDAELDEGNIYECLLEGWKHGLRNTWWVIDYNRQSLDGVVREGLYDRIEKTFATFGWEIVTLKYGALQQAAFEEPGGEALRNWIDKCPNQLYSALTFQGGAAWRKRLLDELGDQGDVTDLIERRSDVELSDLMTNLGGHCLPSILNAFNSIDHDRPVCFIAYTVKGWGLPLAGHKDNHAGLMNPAQMAELQTSMNVRSGREWDWFEGLAQPDDKLQSYLSAVPFNAKGTRRHNAATVPVENFPVISGSDMSTQEGFGKVMLELAKSDSALAERIVTTSPDVTVSTNLGGWVNRRSLFARDEMADIFRDEKVASAQKWIFDPKGQHLELGIAEMNLFLLLGAAGLSHSLFGERLLPV
;
A
#
# COMPACT_ATOMS: atom_id res chain seq x y z
N MET A 1 3.53 8.69 2.26
CA MET A 1 2.45 7.75 2.68
C MET A 1 2.94 6.32 2.48
N VAL A 2 2.65 5.41 3.41
CA VAL A 2 2.95 3.98 3.24
C VAL A 2 1.65 3.20 3.40
N ALA A 3 1.34 2.32 2.44
CA ALA A 3 0.22 1.40 2.51
C ALA A 3 0.75 -0.05 2.60
N LEU A 4 0.21 -0.83 3.53
CA LEU A 4 0.44 -2.27 3.63
C LEU A 4 -0.76 -2.96 3.00
N VAL A 5 -0.52 -3.81 2.02
CA VAL A 5 -1.55 -4.41 1.17
C VAL A 5 -1.26 -5.90 1.02
N GLY A 6 -2.24 -6.76 1.27
CA GLY A 6 -2.12 -8.19 0.97
C GLY A 6 -2.20 -8.44 -0.54
N ASP A 7 -1.56 -9.51 -1.02
CA ASP A 7 -1.59 -9.88 -2.44
C ASP A 7 -3.00 -10.19 -2.96
N ALA A 8 -3.88 -10.71 -2.12
CA ALA A 8 -5.29 -10.94 -2.45
C ALA A 8 -6.13 -9.65 -2.49
N GLU A 9 -5.72 -8.58 -1.80
CA GLU A 9 -6.41 -7.28 -1.87
C GLU A 9 -6.27 -6.61 -3.24
N LEU A 10 -5.30 -7.04 -4.05
CA LEU A 10 -5.14 -6.59 -5.43
C LEU A 10 -6.26 -7.07 -6.37
N ASP A 11 -7.16 -7.93 -5.91
CA ASP A 11 -8.36 -8.32 -6.64
C ASP A 11 -9.41 -7.18 -6.70
N GLU A 12 -9.29 -6.17 -5.80
CA GLU A 12 -10.20 -5.03 -5.75
C GLU A 12 -10.04 -4.10 -6.97
N GLY A 13 -11.13 -3.84 -7.68
CA GLY A 13 -11.10 -3.04 -8.90
C GLY A 13 -10.62 -1.59 -8.71
N ASN A 14 -10.92 -0.99 -7.55
CA ASN A 14 -10.47 0.37 -7.23
C ASN A 14 -8.94 0.51 -7.05
N ILE A 15 -8.22 -0.58 -6.85
CA ILE A 15 -6.73 -0.58 -6.89
C ILE A 15 -6.27 -0.08 -8.28
N TYR A 16 -6.84 -0.59 -9.34
CA TYR A 16 -6.47 -0.23 -10.71
C TYR A 16 -6.90 1.19 -11.08
N GLU A 17 -8.07 1.64 -10.62
CA GLU A 17 -8.48 3.05 -10.73
C GLU A 17 -7.46 3.96 -10.05
N CYS A 18 -7.06 3.64 -8.81
CA CYS A 18 -6.10 4.40 -8.04
C CYS A 18 -4.72 4.47 -8.70
N LEU A 19 -4.23 3.36 -9.27
CA LEU A 19 -2.94 3.34 -9.97
C LEU A 19 -2.95 4.25 -11.19
N LEU A 20 -4.02 4.21 -12.00
CA LEU A 20 -4.17 5.05 -13.17
C LEU A 20 -4.27 6.54 -12.81
N GLU A 21 -5.09 6.88 -11.82
CA GLU A 21 -5.24 8.26 -11.35
C GLU A 21 -3.93 8.77 -10.71
N GLY A 22 -3.27 7.94 -9.92
CA GLY A 22 -1.96 8.28 -9.35
C GLY A 22 -0.92 8.63 -10.43
N TRP A 23 -0.92 7.90 -11.54
CA TRP A 23 -0.06 8.20 -12.69
C TRP A 23 -0.46 9.51 -13.36
N LYS A 24 -1.75 9.74 -13.66
CA LYS A 24 -2.26 10.97 -14.29
C LYS A 24 -1.91 12.23 -13.50
N HIS A 25 -2.02 12.15 -12.17
CA HIS A 25 -1.78 13.28 -11.28
C HIS A 25 -0.34 13.36 -10.75
N GLY A 26 0.58 12.53 -11.25
CA GLY A 26 1.98 12.55 -10.88
C GLY A 26 2.21 12.27 -9.39
N LEU A 27 1.53 11.26 -8.84
CA LEU A 27 1.63 10.86 -7.44
C LEU A 27 3.09 10.63 -7.03
N ARG A 28 3.48 11.13 -5.86
CA ARG A 28 4.82 11.00 -5.28
C ARG A 28 4.77 10.73 -3.79
N ASN A 29 5.92 10.41 -3.19
CA ASN A 29 6.07 10.14 -1.76
C ASN A 29 5.10 9.05 -1.26
N THR A 30 4.89 8.02 -2.08
CA THR A 30 3.97 6.92 -1.78
C THR A 30 4.69 5.59 -1.95
N TRP A 31 4.63 4.78 -0.90
CA TRP A 31 5.11 3.41 -0.91
C TRP A 31 3.94 2.46 -0.69
N TRP A 32 3.88 1.41 -1.47
CA TRP A 32 3.04 0.25 -1.20
C TRP A 32 3.93 -0.94 -0.88
N VAL A 33 3.64 -1.60 0.23
CA VAL A 33 4.31 -2.83 0.63
C VAL A 33 3.29 -3.96 0.49
N ILE A 34 3.49 -4.79 -0.51
CA ILE A 34 2.62 -5.92 -0.80
C ILE A 34 3.13 -7.13 -0.02
N ASP A 35 2.31 -7.62 0.91
CA ASP A 35 2.51 -8.91 1.57
C ASP A 35 2.23 -10.04 0.56
N TYR A 36 3.28 -10.49 -0.12
CA TYR A 36 3.19 -11.54 -1.13
C TYR A 36 3.40 -12.90 -0.48
N ASN A 37 2.37 -13.38 0.21
CA ASN A 37 2.39 -14.67 0.90
C ASN A 37 1.99 -15.84 0.00
N ARG A 38 1.52 -15.60 -1.20
CA ARG A 38 1.14 -16.59 -2.22
C ARG A 38 -0.08 -17.42 -1.86
N GLN A 39 -0.91 -16.94 -0.94
CA GLN A 39 -2.15 -17.60 -0.54
C GLN A 39 -3.29 -16.58 -0.57
N SER A 40 -4.34 -16.89 -1.34
CA SER A 40 -5.56 -16.10 -1.40
C SER A 40 -6.72 -16.91 -0.86
N LEU A 41 -7.42 -16.37 0.13
CA LEU A 41 -8.53 -17.05 0.79
C LEU A 41 -8.12 -18.47 1.23
N ASP A 42 -8.75 -19.50 0.69
CA ASP A 42 -8.57 -20.91 1.05
C ASP A 42 -7.64 -21.68 0.09
N GLY A 43 -6.82 -20.98 -0.68
CA GLY A 43 -5.96 -21.60 -1.69
C GLY A 43 -4.60 -20.95 -1.88
N VAL A 44 -3.70 -21.71 -2.47
CA VAL A 44 -2.40 -21.21 -2.94
C VAL A 44 -2.58 -20.57 -4.31
N VAL A 45 -2.03 -19.38 -4.50
CA VAL A 45 -2.17 -18.63 -5.75
C VAL A 45 -1.47 -19.33 -6.92
N ARG A 46 -2.00 -19.07 -8.13
CA ARG A 46 -1.43 -19.59 -9.36
C ARG A 46 -0.02 -19.04 -9.59
N GLU A 47 0.85 -19.86 -10.17
CA GLU A 47 2.18 -19.44 -10.61
C GLU A 47 2.11 -18.25 -11.58
N GLY A 48 3.10 -17.35 -11.50
CA GLY A 48 3.18 -16.17 -12.34
C GLY A 48 2.38 -14.96 -11.86
N LEU A 49 1.73 -15.01 -10.67
CA LEU A 49 1.07 -13.83 -10.09
C LEU A 49 2.07 -12.72 -9.80
N TYR A 50 3.26 -13.06 -9.29
CA TYR A 50 4.33 -12.08 -9.06
C TYR A 50 4.61 -11.23 -10.31
N ASP A 51 4.82 -11.86 -11.46
CA ASP A 51 5.12 -11.16 -12.71
C ASP A 51 3.99 -10.21 -13.15
N ARG A 52 2.74 -10.56 -12.80
CA ARG A 52 1.58 -9.71 -13.10
C ARG A 52 1.56 -8.49 -12.21
N ILE A 53 1.79 -8.67 -10.92
CA ILE A 53 1.88 -7.57 -9.96
C ILE A 53 3.02 -6.62 -10.37
N GLU A 54 4.23 -7.14 -10.56
CA GLU A 54 5.39 -6.36 -10.99
C GLU A 54 5.10 -5.52 -12.22
N LYS A 55 4.60 -6.16 -13.30
CA LYS A 55 4.29 -5.47 -14.56
C LYS A 55 3.17 -4.46 -14.42
N THR A 56 2.17 -4.73 -13.60
CA THR A 56 1.06 -3.79 -13.37
C THR A 56 1.59 -2.50 -12.75
N PHE A 57 2.31 -2.58 -11.66
CA PHE A 57 2.87 -1.38 -11.01
C PHE A 57 3.90 -0.67 -11.88
N ALA A 58 4.79 -1.41 -12.53
CA ALA A 58 5.77 -0.83 -13.45
C ALA A 58 5.12 -0.07 -14.61
N THR A 59 3.98 -0.55 -15.14
CA THR A 59 3.21 0.12 -16.21
C THR A 59 2.72 1.50 -15.78
N PHE A 60 2.40 1.67 -14.50
CA PHE A 60 1.99 2.96 -13.93
C PHE A 60 3.17 3.80 -13.37
N GLY A 61 4.39 3.45 -13.72
CA GLY A 61 5.59 4.23 -13.38
C GLY A 61 6.09 4.06 -11.96
N TRP A 62 5.66 3.02 -11.24
CA TRP A 62 6.20 2.68 -9.93
C TRP A 62 7.55 1.99 -10.04
N GLU A 63 8.46 2.33 -9.15
CA GLU A 63 9.67 1.54 -8.95
C GLU A 63 9.34 0.27 -8.18
N ILE A 64 9.91 -0.86 -8.62
CA ILE A 64 9.65 -2.16 -8.00
C ILE A 64 10.87 -2.61 -7.21
N VAL A 65 10.66 -2.91 -5.95
CA VAL A 65 11.69 -3.48 -5.06
C VAL A 65 11.20 -4.84 -4.55
N THR A 66 11.89 -5.89 -4.95
CA THR A 66 11.51 -7.26 -4.59
C THR A 66 12.29 -7.73 -3.38
N LEU A 67 11.58 -8.05 -2.30
CA LEU A 67 12.10 -8.63 -1.08
C LEU A 67 11.83 -10.14 -1.07
N LYS A 68 12.56 -10.91 -1.90
CA LYS A 68 12.36 -12.35 -2.04
C LYS A 68 13.15 -13.14 -1.01
N TYR A 69 14.44 -12.89 -0.90
CA TYR A 69 15.35 -13.65 -0.05
C TYR A 69 15.76 -12.85 1.18
N GLY A 70 15.74 -13.49 2.34
CA GLY A 70 16.30 -12.94 3.56
C GLY A 70 17.82 -13.14 3.66
N ALA A 71 18.42 -12.58 4.69
CA ALA A 71 19.88 -12.59 4.89
C ALA A 71 20.47 -14.00 5.01
N LEU A 72 19.74 -14.93 5.64
CA LEU A 72 20.20 -16.33 5.73
C LEU A 72 20.27 -17.01 4.37
N GLN A 73 19.24 -16.80 3.54
CA GLN A 73 19.22 -17.35 2.18
C GLN A 73 20.32 -16.73 1.33
N GLN A 74 20.47 -15.41 1.38
CA GLN A 74 21.52 -14.71 0.64
C GLN A 74 22.91 -15.20 1.04
N ALA A 75 23.18 -15.39 2.34
CA ALA A 75 24.43 -15.94 2.81
C ALA A 75 24.66 -17.39 2.32
N ALA A 76 23.61 -18.23 2.35
CA ALA A 76 23.73 -19.60 1.87
C ALA A 76 23.96 -19.69 0.36
N PHE A 77 23.51 -18.74 -0.42
CA PHE A 77 23.73 -18.70 -1.88
C PHE A 77 25.19 -18.44 -2.25
N GLU A 78 25.96 -17.80 -1.36
CA GLU A 78 27.41 -17.58 -1.54
C GLU A 78 28.27 -18.82 -1.13
N GLU A 79 27.66 -19.84 -0.53
CA GLU A 79 28.33 -21.07 -0.14
C GLU A 79 28.45 -22.05 -1.34
N PRO A 80 29.40 -23.00 -1.33
CA PRO A 80 29.41 -24.10 -2.29
C PRO A 80 28.04 -24.81 -2.34
N GLY A 81 27.49 -25.01 -3.54
CA GLY A 81 26.13 -25.53 -3.73
C GLY A 81 25.00 -24.51 -3.61
N GLY A 82 25.29 -23.28 -3.19
CA GLY A 82 24.27 -22.24 -2.95
C GLY A 82 23.51 -21.82 -4.20
N GLU A 83 24.16 -21.77 -5.37
CA GLU A 83 23.51 -21.47 -6.65
C GLU A 83 22.45 -22.56 -7.01
N ALA A 84 22.76 -23.83 -6.78
CA ALA A 84 21.82 -24.90 -7.02
C ALA A 84 20.61 -24.80 -6.09
N LEU A 85 20.83 -24.48 -4.81
CA LEU A 85 19.76 -24.21 -3.84
C LEU A 85 18.88 -23.04 -4.28
N ARG A 86 19.49 -21.92 -4.69
CA ARG A 86 18.76 -20.74 -5.18
C ARG A 86 17.90 -21.08 -6.40
N ASN A 87 18.48 -21.75 -7.38
CA ASN A 87 17.78 -22.18 -8.59
C ASN A 87 16.60 -23.11 -8.28
N TRP A 88 16.75 -23.97 -7.27
CA TRP A 88 15.67 -24.83 -6.80
C TRP A 88 14.54 -24.01 -6.14
N ILE A 89 14.87 -23.09 -5.25
CA ILE A 89 13.89 -22.19 -4.60
C ILE A 89 13.12 -21.39 -5.65
N ASP A 90 13.82 -20.90 -6.68
CA ASP A 90 13.20 -20.10 -7.75
C ASP A 90 12.20 -20.87 -8.60
N LYS A 91 12.41 -22.17 -8.73
CA LYS A 91 11.55 -23.08 -9.49
C LYS A 91 10.52 -23.82 -8.66
N CYS A 92 10.63 -23.73 -7.33
CA CYS A 92 9.74 -24.45 -6.43
C CYS A 92 8.30 -23.95 -6.59
N PRO A 93 7.34 -24.84 -6.94
CA PRO A 93 5.94 -24.44 -7.03
C PRO A 93 5.40 -23.92 -5.70
N ASN A 94 4.53 -22.91 -5.74
CA ASN A 94 3.96 -22.28 -4.56
C ASN A 94 3.27 -23.29 -3.62
N GLN A 95 2.54 -24.25 -4.17
CA GLN A 95 1.89 -25.30 -3.37
C GLN A 95 2.90 -26.21 -2.68
N LEU A 96 3.98 -26.59 -3.37
CA LEU A 96 5.03 -27.42 -2.78
C LEU A 96 5.75 -26.65 -1.67
N TYR A 97 6.11 -25.38 -1.92
CA TYR A 97 6.73 -24.52 -0.93
C TYR A 97 5.86 -24.41 0.34
N SER A 98 4.57 -24.15 0.18
CA SER A 98 3.61 -24.05 1.29
C SER A 98 3.52 -25.36 2.09
N ALA A 99 3.44 -26.50 1.39
CA ALA A 99 3.36 -27.82 2.03
C ALA A 99 4.63 -28.14 2.83
N LEU A 100 5.80 -27.88 2.27
CA LEU A 100 7.09 -28.13 2.93
C LEU A 100 7.30 -27.16 4.12
N THR A 101 6.87 -25.91 4.00
CA THR A 101 6.89 -24.94 5.10
C THR A 101 6.08 -25.45 6.28
N PHE A 102 4.87 -25.97 6.05
CA PHE A 102 4.02 -26.54 7.09
C PHE A 102 4.59 -27.80 7.71
N GLN A 103 5.21 -28.67 6.90
CA GLN A 103 5.79 -29.94 7.36
C GLN A 103 7.12 -29.77 8.12
N GLY A 104 7.84 -28.66 7.88
CA GLY A 104 9.07 -28.31 8.58
C GLY A 104 10.35 -28.94 8.03
N GLY A 105 11.44 -28.82 8.80
CA GLY A 105 12.80 -29.05 8.34
C GLY A 105 13.11 -30.44 7.82
N ALA A 106 12.56 -31.49 8.43
CA ALA A 106 12.77 -32.87 7.95
C ALA A 106 12.18 -33.09 6.55
N ALA A 107 11.02 -32.49 6.26
CA ALA A 107 10.41 -32.54 4.94
C ALA A 107 11.21 -31.72 3.91
N TRP A 108 11.69 -30.55 4.29
CA TRP A 108 12.62 -29.76 3.47
C TRP A 108 13.87 -30.58 3.12
N ARG A 109 14.54 -31.15 4.13
CA ARG A 109 15.75 -31.97 3.93
C ARG A 109 15.50 -33.10 2.96
N LYS A 110 14.46 -33.92 3.23
CA LYS A 110 14.13 -35.01 2.35
C LYS A 110 13.93 -34.60 0.90
N ARG A 111 13.12 -33.55 0.70
CA ARG A 111 12.81 -33.05 -0.65
C ARG A 111 14.03 -32.51 -1.38
N LEU A 112 14.87 -31.73 -0.71
CA LEU A 112 16.06 -31.15 -1.30
C LEU A 112 17.09 -32.24 -1.65
N LEU A 113 17.30 -33.22 -0.79
CA LEU A 113 18.19 -34.35 -1.09
C LEU A 113 17.64 -35.22 -2.20
N ASP A 114 16.34 -35.48 -2.25
CA ASP A 114 15.71 -36.25 -3.35
C ASP A 114 15.91 -35.60 -4.72
N GLU A 115 15.95 -34.26 -4.79
CA GLU A 115 16.02 -33.53 -6.08
C GLU A 115 17.41 -32.96 -6.40
N LEU A 116 18.27 -32.74 -5.41
CA LEU A 116 19.59 -32.13 -5.58
C LEU A 116 20.75 -33.04 -5.10
N GLY A 117 20.44 -34.16 -4.51
CA GLY A 117 21.42 -35.01 -3.83
C GLY A 117 22.55 -35.56 -4.72
N ASP A 118 22.39 -35.54 -6.03
CA ASP A 118 23.45 -35.89 -6.99
C ASP A 118 24.54 -34.83 -7.15
N GLN A 119 24.36 -33.65 -6.53
CA GLN A 119 25.30 -32.52 -6.59
C GLN A 119 25.97 -32.35 -5.23
N GLY A 120 27.18 -32.90 -5.08
CA GLY A 120 27.89 -33.03 -3.80
C GLY A 120 27.94 -31.77 -2.92
N ASP A 121 28.26 -30.64 -3.51
CA ASP A 121 28.35 -29.36 -2.74
C ASP A 121 27.03 -28.94 -2.11
N VAL A 122 25.90 -29.14 -2.79
CA VAL A 122 24.59 -28.81 -2.22
C VAL A 122 24.15 -29.82 -1.18
N THR A 123 24.55 -31.07 -1.32
CA THR A 123 24.31 -32.08 -0.32
C THR A 123 24.99 -31.74 0.98
N ASP A 124 26.27 -31.37 0.94
CA ASP A 124 27.02 -30.87 2.10
C ASP A 124 26.39 -29.63 2.74
N LEU A 125 25.90 -28.72 1.91
CA LEU A 125 25.20 -27.51 2.37
C LEU A 125 23.90 -27.86 3.15
N ILE A 126 23.16 -28.88 2.73
CA ILE A 126 21.92 -29.33 3.37
C ILE A 126 22.23 -30.16 4.63
N GLU A 127 23.19 -31.13 4.55
CA GLU A 127 23.46 -32.08 5.62
C GLU A 127 24.12 -31.46 6.85
N ARG A 128 24.92 -30.45 6.71
CA ARG A 128 25.56 -29.74 7.85
C ARG A 128 24.59 -28.92 8.69
N ARG A 129 23.35 -28.69 8.23
CA ARG A 129 22.32 -27.96 8.97
C ARG A 129 21.39 -28.95 9.67
N SER A 130 21.00 -28.69 10.90
CA SER A 130 19.91 -29.37 11.57
C SER A 130 18.58 -29.13 10.84
N ASP A 131 17.55 -29.89 11.15
CA ASP A 131 16.22 -29.67 10.57
C ASP A 131 15.64 -28.30 10.94
N VAL A 132 15.93 -27.81 12.14
CA VAL A 132 15.51 -26.47 12.59
C VAL A 132 16.23 -25.42 11.75
N GLU A 133 17.55 -25.47 11.65
CA GLU A 133 18.33 -24.51 10.86
C GLU A 133 17.95 -24.55 9.38
N LEU A 134 17.63 -25.71 8.84
CA LEU A 134 17.16 -25.85 7.46
C LEU A 134 15.77 -25.23 7.26
N SER A 135 14.86 -25.44 8.21
CA SER A 135 13.55 -24.77 8.21
C SER A 135 13.70 -23.27 8.27
N ASP A 136 14.53 -22.77 9.18
CA ASP A 136 14.80 -21.34 9.32
C ASP A 136 15.39 -20.75 8.03
N LEU A 137 16.33 -21.44 7.41
CA LEU A 137 16.90 -21.04 6.12
C LEU A 137 15.84 -20.96 5.03
N MET A 138 15.04 -22.03 4.87
CA MET A 138 14.06 -22.13 3.78
C MET A 138 12.89 -21.16 3.94
N THR A 139 12.57 -20.74 5.16
CA THR A 139 11.51 -19.75 5.45
C THR A 139 12.03 -18.34 5.69
N ASN A 140 13.34 -18.10 5.60
CA ASN A 140 13.94 -16.78 5.72
C ASN A 140 13.70 -15.94 4.47
N LEU A 141 12.44 -15.60 4.21
CA LEU A 141 12.05 -14.75 3.09
C LEU A 141 12.34 -13.28 3.38
N GLY A 142 12.53 -12.49 2.32
CA GLY A 142 12.88 -11.09 2.43
C GLY A 142 11.85 -10.25 3.19
N GLY A 143 10.55 -10.60 3.11
CA GLY A 143 9.49 -9.94 3.85
C GLY A 143 9.46 -10.25 5.35
N HIS A 144 10.18 -11.26 5.82
CA HIS A 144 10.36 -11.58 7.24
C HIS A 144 11.74 -11.18 7.79
N CYS A 145 12.65 -10.75 6.92
CA CYS A 145 14.02 -10.42 7.29
C CYS A 145 14.18 -8.92 7.54
N LEU A 146 14.19 -8.48 8.81
CA LEU A 146 14.35 -7.07 9.17
C LEU A 146 15.57 -6.40 8.54
N PRO A 147 16.77 -7.00 8.52
CA PRO A 147 17.90 -6.39 7.82
C PRO A 147 17.63 -6.14 6.33
N SER A 148 17.01 -7.10 5.63
CA SER A 148 16.66 -6.95 4.21
C SER A 148 15.63 -5.84 3.99
N ILE A 149 14.61 -5.76 4.83
CA ILE A 149 13.58 -4.72 4.78
C ILE A 149 14.18 -3.33 5.03
N LEU A 150 14.97 -3.19 6.10
CA LEU A 150 15.61 -1.92 6.43
C LEU A 150 16.58 -1.45 5.35
N ASN A 151 17.36 -2.35 4.79
CA ASN A 151 18.27 -2.03 3.68
C ASN A 151 17.48 -1.55 2.45
N ALA A 152 16.38 -2.22 2.10
CA ALA A 152 15.54 -1.83 0.99
C ALA A 152 14.89 -0.46 1.21
N PHE A 153 14.33 -0.20 2.41
CA PHE A 153 13.72 1.09 2.71
C PHE A 153 14.74 2.23 2.73
N ASN A 154 15.93 2.00 3.27
CA ASN A 154 17.00 3.00 3.34
C ASN A 154 17.68 3.26 1.99
N SER A 155 17.51 2.38 1.01
CA SER A 155 18.07 2.57 -0.34
C SER A 155 17.26 3.54 -1.20
N ILE A 156 16.05 3.91 -0.78
CA ILE A 156 15.20 4.84 -1.52
C ILE A 156 15.56 6.27 -1.14
N ASP A 157 16.16 7.00 -2.07
CA ASP A 157 16.63 8.38 -1.89
C ASP A 157 15.87 9.41 -2.74
N HIS A 158 14.71 9.02 -3.28
CA HIS A 158 13.88 9.83 -4.15
C HIS A 158 12.40 9.80 -3.74
N ASP A 159 11.57 10.63 -4.39
CA ASP A 159 10.14 10.76 -4.09
C ASP A 159 9.20 10.03 -5.07
N ARG A 160 9.74 9.27 -6.04
CA ARG A 160 8.93 8.45 -6.94
C ARG A 160 8.13 7.40 -6.16
N PRO A 161 6.94 7.00 -6.63
CA PRO A 161 6.20 5.93 -5.98
C PRO A 161 6.97 4.60 -6.06
N VAL A 162 6.99 3.85 -4.96
CA VAL A 162 7.70 2.57 -4.85
C VAL A 162 6.75 1.47 -4.41
N CYS A 163 6.78 0.35 -5.11
CA CYS A 163 6.09 -0.88 -4.75
C CYS A 163 7.11 -1.91 -4.25
N PHE A 164 7.07 -2.20 -2.96
CA PHE A 164 7.83 -3.29 -2.36
C PHE A 164 7.00 -4.57 -2.44
N ILE A 165 7.50 -5.60 -3.11
CA ILE A 165 6.87 -6.92 -3.13
C ILE A 165 7.62 -7.81 -2.14
N ALA A 166 7.02 -7.99 -0.97
CA ALA A 166 7.62 -8.69 0.15
C ALA A 166 7.16 -10.15 0.20
N TYR A 167 8.03 -11.08 -0.13
CA TYR A 167 7.76 -12.50 0.01
C TYR A 167 7.66 -12.87 1.48
N THR A 168 6.56 -13.50 1.85
CA THR A 168 6.25 -13.90 3.22
C THR A 168 5.66 -15.31 3.27
N VAL A 169 5.42 -15.79 4.48
CA VAL A 169 4.67 -17.01 4.77
C VAL A 169 3.40 -16.62 5.50
N LYS A 170 2.24 -16.96 4.96
CA LYS A 170 0.96 -16.70 5.62
C LYS A 170 0.90 -17.41 6.97
N GLY A 171 0.57 -16.67 8.03
CA GLY A 171 0.53 -17.18 9.39
C GLY A 171 1.91 -17.50 9.99
N TRP A 172 2.97 -16.85 9.51
CA TRP A 172 4.33 -17.06 10.01
C TRP A 172 4.41 -16.93 11.53
N GLY A 173 5.10 -17.87 12.16
CA GLY A 173 5.19 -17.97 13.62
C GLY A 173 3.99 -18.63 14.31
N LEU A 174 2.97 -19.07 13.56
CA LEU A 174 1.80 -19.77 14.08
C LEU A 174 1.82 -21.26 13.68
N PRO A 175 1.09 -22.14 14.39
CA PRO A 175 1.04 -23.57 14.11
C PRO A 175 0.55 -23.94 12.70
N LEU A 176 -0.22 -23.07 12.04
CA LEU A 176 -0.72 -23.30 10.68
C LEU A 176 0.09 -22.52 9.61
N ALA A 177 1.29 -22.06 9.94
CA ALA A 177 2.14 -21.33 8.99
C ALA A 177 2.31 -22.13 7.69
N GLY A 178 2.00 -21.50 6.56
CA GLY A 178 2.08 -22.10 5.23
C GLY A 178 0.98 -23.12 4.87
N HIS A 179 0.14 -23.55 5.81
CA HIS A 179 -0.96 -24.47 5.50
C HIS A 179 -2.04 -23.76 4.66
N LYS A 180 -2.60 -24.46 3.67
CA LYS A 180 -3.64 -23.88 2.79
C LYS A 180 -4.90 -23.44 3.54
N ASP A 181 -5.25 -24.13 4.63
CA ASP A 181 -6.43 -23.84 5.45
C ASP A 181 -6.17 -22.75 6.50
N ASN A 182 -5.00 -22.11 6.47
CA ASN A 182 -4.58 -21.09 7.43
C ASN A 182 -5.58 -19.91 7.55
N HIS A 183 -6.21 -19.54 6.44
CA HIS A 183 -7.10 -18.36 6.41
C HIS A 183 -8.30 -18.50 7.37
N ALA A 184 -8.92 -19.66 7.40
CA ALA A 184 -10.08 -19.97 8.24
C ALA A 184 -9.74 -20.89 9.43
N GLY A 185 -8.52 -21.39 9.50
CA GLY A 185 -8.08 -22.34 10.54
C GLY A 185 -7.96 -21.66 11.91
N LEU A 186 -8.65 -22.23 12.90
CA LEU A 186 -8.56 -21.81 14.29
C LEU A 186 -7.63 -22.77 15.05
N MET A 187 -6.77 -22.21 15.89
CA MET A 187 -5.97 -23.00 16.82
C MET A 187 -6.86 -23.63 17.88
N ASN A 188 -6.65 -24.90 18.16
CA ASN A 188 -7.29 -25.56 19.28
C ASN A 188 -6.62 -25.15 20.62
N PRO A 189 -7.24 -25.45 21.80
CA PRO A 189 -6.70 -25.05 23.09
C PRO A 189 -5.27 -25.57 23.36
N ALA A 190 -4.91 -26.75 22.88
CA ALA A 190 -3.57 -27.28 23.06
C ALA A 190 -2.53 -26.49 22.24
N GLN A 191 -2.84 -26.17 20.98
CA GLN A 191 -2.01 -25.29 20.13
C GLN A 191 -1.85 -23.88 20.72
N MET A 192 -2.92 -23.34 21.31
CA MET A 192 -2.85 -22.02 21.99
C MET A 192 -1.92 -22.09 23.21
N ALA A 193 -1.98 -23.16 24.03
CA ALA A 193 -1.10 -23.32 25.18
C ALA A 193 0.37 -23.50 24.77
N GLU A 194 0.61 -24.24 23.69
CA GLU A 194 1.95 -24.42 23.11
C GLU A 194 2.49 -23.08 22.58
N LEU A 195 1.70 -22.32 21.83
CA LEU A 195 2.07 -20.99 21.34
C LEU A 195 2.38 -20.05 22.51
N GLN A 196 1.53 -20.02 23.55
CA GLN A 196 1.75 -19.21 24.75
C GLN A 196 3.11 -19.53 25.39
N THR A 197 3.43 -20.83 25.49
CA THR A 197 4.70 -21.30 26.04
C THR A 197 5.88 -20.90 25.16
N SER A 198 5.77 -21.06 23.84
CA SER A 198 6.85 -20.73 22.88
C SER A 198 7.13 -19.22 22.85
N MET A 199 6.13 -18.40 23.09
CA MET A 199 6.25 -16.94 23.19
C MET A 199 6.66 -16.44 24.58
N ASN A 200 6.92 -17.35 25.54
CA ASN A 200 7.25 -17.02 26.93
C ASN A 200 6.20 -16.14 27.65
N VAL A 201 4.95 -16.24 27.24
CA VAL A 201 3.85 -15.47 27.84
C VAL A 201 3.30 -16.22 29.05
N ARG A 202 3.36 -15.60 30.23
CA ARG A 202 2.86 -16.19 31.47
C ARG A 202 1.33 -16.19 31.49
N SER A 203 0.74 -17.25 32.03
CA SER A 203 -0.70 -17.34 32.19
C SER A 203 -1.25 -16.19 33.04
N GLY A 204 -2.33 -15.58 32.56
CA GLY A 204 -2.94 -14.40 33.17
C GLY A 204 -2.24 -13.06 32.84
N ARG A 205 -1.22 -13.09 31.97
CA ARG A 205 -0.47 -11.92 31.53
C ARG A 205 -0.56 -11.70 30.00
N GLU A 206 -1.48 -12.37 29.33
CA GLU A 206 -1.64 -12.38 27.86
C GLU A 206 -1.93 -11.00 27.28
N TRP A 207 -2.39 -10.07 28.10
CA TRP A 207 -2.69 -8.67 27.70
C TRP A 207 -1.69 -7.65 28.19
N ASP A 208 -0.63 -8.11 28.87
CA ASP A 208 0.42 -7.19 29.32
C ASP A 208 1.34 -6.84 28.15
N TRP A 209 1.58 -5.57 28.01
CA TRP A 209 2.50 -5.06 27.01
C TRP A 209 3.90 -5.58 27.26
N PHE A 210 4.56 -6.04 26.21
CA PHE A 210 5.93 -6.57 26.24
C PHE A 210 6.11 -7.90 26.97
N GLU A 211 5.08 -8.53 27.50
CA GLU A 211 5.18 -9.87 28.09
C GLU A 211 5.78 -10.86 27.08
N GLY A 212 6.71 -11.67 27.50
CA GLY A 212 7.42 -12.64 26.65
C GLY A 212 8.59 -12.08 25.84
N LEU A 213 8.75 -10.76 25.76
CA LEU A 213 9.87 -10.16 25.04
C LEU A 213 11.16 -10.19 25.85
N ALA A 214 12.30 -10.34 25.17
CA ALA A 214 13.61 -10.41 25.82
C ALA A 214 14.15 -9.06 26.31
N GLN A 215 13.56 -7.94 25.85
CA GLN A 215 13.99 -6.61 26.25
C GLN A 215 13.24 -6.13 27.51
N PRO A 216 13.86 -5.34 28.39
CA PRO A 216 13.18 -4.75 29.55
C PRO A 216 12.00 -3.86 29.15
N ASP A 217 10.89 -3.97 29.88
CA ASP A 217 9.64 -3.25 29.61
C ASP A 217 9.81 -1.73 29.62
N ASP A 218 10.62 -1.20 30.54
CA ASP A 218 10.91 0.23 30.67
C ASP A 218 11.67 0.77 29.44
N LYS A 219 12.59 -0.02 28.91
CA LYS A 219 13.35 0.33 27.69
C LYS A 219 12.44 0.36 26.48
N LEU A 220 11.59 -0.66 26.32
CA LEU A 220 10.63 -0.72 25.21
C LEU A 220 9.60 0.39 25.31
N GLN A 221 9.07 0.64 26.50
CA GLN A 221 8.13 1.74 26.75
C GLN A 221 8.75 3.10 26.46
N SER A 222 9.99 3.32 26.87
CA SER A 222 10.71 4.57 26.60
C SER A 222 10.95 4.77 25.12
N TYR A 223 11.34 3.72 24.40
CA TYR A 223 11.53 3.75 22.95
C TYR A 223 10.21 4.10 22.23
N LEU A 224 9.13 3.38 22.53
CA LEU A 224 7.84 3.62 21.90
C LEU A 224 7.29 5.02 22.19
N SER A 225 7.52 5.53 23.40
CA SER A 225 7.09 6.88 23.79
C SER A 225 7.87 7.98 23.07
N ALA A 226 9.11 7.69 22.65
CA ALA A 226 9.97 8.62 21.92
C ALA A 226 9.68 8.65 20.41
N VAL A 227 8.95 7.68 19.86
CA VAL A 227 8.61 7.66 18.45
C VAL A 227 7.72 8.86 18.12
N PRO A 228 8.02 9.67 17.07
CA PRO A 228 7.33 10.94 16.80
C PRO A 228 5.81 10.83 16.70
N PHE A 229 5.29 9.76 16.10
CA PHE A 229 3.83 9.55 15.98
C PHE A 229 3.17 9.09 17.29
N ASN A 230 3.94 8.74 18.32
CA ASN A 230 3.47 8.44 19.68
C ASN A 230 3.66 9.61 20.64
N ALA A 231 4.19 10.75 20.19
CA ALA A 231 4.39 11.92 21.01
C ALA A 231 3.09 12.33 21.72
N LYS A 232 3.21 12.72 22.99
CA LYS A 232 2.07 13.23 23.77
C LYS A 232 1.60 14.53 23.12
N GLY A 233 0.33 14.60 22.76
CA GLY A 233 -0.29 15.75 22.14
C GLY A 233 -1.50 15.38 21.30
N THR A 234 -2.15 16.37 20.73
CA THR A 234 -3.24 16.13 19.76
C THR A 234 -2.65 15.69 18.44
N ARG A 235 -2.95 14.45 18.03
CA ARG A 235 -2.58 13.94 16.69
C ARG A 235 -3.41 14.57 15.57
N ARG A 236 -4.41 15.35 15.93
CA ARG A 236 -5.36 15.97 15.03
C ARG A 236 -5.24 17.47 15.13
N HIS A 237 -5.20 18.10 13.99
CA HIS A 237 -5.27 19.56 13.92
C HIS A 237 -6.70 20.04 14.19
N ASN A 238 -6.82 21.29 14.61
CA ASN A 238 -8.09 22.00 14.72
C ASN A 238 -8.03 23.21 13.79
N ALA A 239 -8.33 22.96 12.51
CA ALA A 239 -8.33 24.01 11.49
C ALA A 239 -9.42 25.03 11.78
N ALA A 240 -9.14 26.29 11.48
CA ALA A 240 -10.11 27.37 11.58
C ALA A 240 -11.38 27.08 10.78
N THR A 241 -12.50 27.60 11.26
CA THR A 241 -13.76 27.57 10.51
C THR A 241 -13.66 28.48 9.30
N VAL A 242 -14.31 28.08 8.20
CA VAL A 242 -14.41 28.90 7.01
C VAL A 242 -15.65 29.80 7.15
N PRO A 243 -15.51 31.13 7.12
CA PRO A 243 -16.65 32.01 7.15
C PRO A 243 -17.47 31.86 5.86
N VAL A 244 -18.78 31.79 6.03
CA VAL A 244 -19.73 31.73 4.90
C VAL A 244 -20.51 33.07 4.90
N GLU A 245 -19.88 34.07 4.35
CA GLU A 245 -20.49 35.38 4.17
C GLU A 245 -21.00 35.53 2.73
N ASN A 246 -22.16 36.15 2.57
CA ASN A 246 -22.70 36.48 1.24
C ASN A 246 -22.79 35.28 0.27
N PHE A 247 -23.38 34.19 0.73
CA PHE A 247 -23.60 33.04 -0.15
C PHE A 247 -24.48 33.46 -1.35
N PRO A 248 -24.10 33.10 -2.59
CA PRO A 248 -24.81 33.55 -3.78
C PRO A 248 -26.26 33.06 -3.80
N VAL A 249 -27.18 34.00 -4.02
CA VAL A 249 -28.60 33.68 -4.25
C VAL A 249 -28.87 33.79 -5.74
N ILE A 250 -29.25 32.68 -6.35
CA ILE A 250 -29.57 32.59 -7.77
C ILE A 250 -31.08 32.65 -7.94
N SER A 251 -31.55 33.53 -8.80
CA SER A 251 -32.95 33.64 -9.19
C SER A 251 -33.13 33.32 -10.67
N GLY A 252 -34.20 32.63 -11.00
CA GLY A 252 -34.57 32.29 -12.37
C GLY A 252 -35.89 31.50 -12.37
N SER A 253 -36.66 31.65 -13.45
CA SER A 253 -37.97 31.04 -13.52
C SER A 253 -37.99 29.59 -13.94
N ASP A 254 -37.05 29.17 -14.79
CA ASP A 254 -37.03 27.84 -15.38
C ASP A 254 -35.57 27.33 -15.46
N MET A 255 -35.08 26.77 -14.38
CA MET A 255 -33.75 26.09 -14.36
C MET A 255 -33.80 24.80 -13.60
N SER A 256 -32.99 23.84 -14.02
CA SER A 256 -32.77 22.62 -13.27
C SER A 256 -31.94 22.89 -12.00
N THR A 257 -32.02 22.01 -11.02
CA THR A 257 -31.18 22.11 -9.81
C THR A 257 -29.70 22.08 -10.15
N GLN A 258 -29.31 21.28 -11.14
CA GLN A 258 -27.92 21.20 -11.63
C GLN A 258 -27.46 22.50 -12.28
N GLU A 259 -28.31 23.16 -13.08
CA GLU A 259 -28.01 24.47 -13.66
C GLU A 259 -27.91 25.54 -12.57
N GLY A 260 -28.83 25.51 -11.61
CA GLY A 260 -28.76 26.40 -10.43
C GLY A 260 -27.49 26.21 -9.63
N PHE A 261 -27.09 24.97 -9.39
CA PHE A 261 -25.83 24.63 -8.74
C PHE A 261 -24.63 25.19 -9.51
N GLY A 262 -24.55 24.97 -10.83
CA GLY A 262 -23.48 25.51 -11.67
C GLY A 262 -23.40 27.03 -11.64
N LYS A 263 -24.54 27.73 -11.59
CA LYS A 263 -24.59 29.22 -11.44
C LYS A 263 -24.06 29.67 -10.07
N VAL A 264 -24.44 28.97 -8.98
CA VAL A 264 -23.89 29.24 -7.64
C VAL A 264 -22.39 29.07 -7.63
N MET A 265 -21.88 27.98 -8.18
CA MET A 265 -20.45 27.71 -8.26
C MET A 265 -19.72 28.76 -9.10
N LEU A 266 -20.30 29.22 -10.20
CA LEU A 266 -19.72 30.31 -11.01
C LEU A 266 -19.64 31.62 -10.23
N GLU A 267 -20.67 31.98 -9.47
CA GLU A 267 -20.65 33.23 -8.66
C GLU A 267 -19.62 33.13 -7.53
N LEU A 268 -19.52 31.95 -6.86
CA LEU A 268 -18.47 31.72 -5.88
C LEU A 268 -17.08 31.78 -6.53
N ALA A 269 -16.89 31.23 -7.73
CA ALA A 269 -15.62 31.33 -8.45
C ALA A 269 -15.17 32.77 -8.77
N LYS A 270 -16.11 33.68 -8.91
CA LYS A 270 -15.83 35.10 -9.14
C LYS A 270 -15.44 35.88 -7.88
N SER A 271 -15.74 35.33 -6.70
CA SER A 271 -15.44 35.96 -5.44
C SER A 271 -14.03 35.57 -4.95
N ASP A 272 -13.39 36.49 -4.23
CA ASP A 272 -12.15 36.26 -3.49
C ASP A 272 -12.45 35.90 -2.02
N SER A 273 -13.60 35.23 -1.78
CA SER A 273 -14.01 34.86 -0.43
C SER A 273 -13.21 33.68 0.10
N ALA A 274 -13.02 33.63 1.41
CA ALA A 274 -12.38 32.51 2.08
C ALA A 274 -13.10 31.17 1.80
N LEU A 275 -14.42 31.22 1.58
CA LEU A 275 -15.20 30.06 1.17
C LEU A 275 -14.75 29.55 -0.22
N ALA A 276 -14.66 30.44 -1.20
CA ALA A 276 -14.27 30.08 -2.56
C ALA A 276 -12.84 29.51 -2.64
N GLU A 277 -11.94 30.03 -1.82
CA GLU A 277 -10.55 29.52 -1.74
C GLU A 277 -10.43 28.11 -1.16
N ARG A 278 -11.42 27.66 -0.40
CA ARG A 278 -11.42 26.35 0.27
C ARG A 278 -12.24 25.29 -0.45
N ILE A 279 -13.01 25.65 -1.45
CA ILE A 279 -13.78 24.71 -2.26
C ILE A 279 -12.83 23.99 -3.23
N VAL A 280 -12.89 22.68 -3.22
CA VAL A 280 -12.24 21.80 -4.21
C VAL A 280 -13.32 20.97 -4.85
N THR A 281 -13.51 21.15 -6.16
CA THR A 281 -14.47 20.34 -6.91
C THR A 281 -13.82 19.13 -7.54
N THR A 282 -14.59 18.08 -7.74
CA THR A 282 -14.13 16.89 -8.45
C THR A 282 -15.28 16.34 -9.30
N SER A 283 -14.93 15.66 -10.37
CA SER A 283 -15.90 15.02 -11.27
C SER A 283 -15.41 13.61 -11.63
N PRO A 284 -16.27 12.59 -11.51
CA PRO A 284 -15.98 11.21 -11.91
C PRO A 284 -16.33 10.94 -13.38
N ASP A 285 -16.72 11.97 -14.14
CA ASP A 285 -17.14 11.91 -15.53
C ASP A 285 -16.99 13.32 -16.15
N VAL A 286 -17.64 13.57 -17.27
CA VAL A 286 -17.53 14.80 -18.06
C VAL A 286 -17.90 16.06 -17.26
N THR A 287 -16.92 16.90 -16.99
CA THR A 287 -17.05 18.13 -16.18
C THR A 287 -18.09 19.11 -16.73
N VAL A 288 -18.21 19.24 -18.07
CA VAL A 288 -19.19 20.14 -18.70
C VAL A 288 -20.61 19.69 -18.43
N SER A 289 -20.89 18.40 -18.45
CA SER A 289 -22.23 17.86 -18.23
C SER A 289 -22.73 18.06 -16.79
N THR A 290 -21.83 18.30 -15.84
CA THR A 290 -22.16 18.62 -14.44
C THR A 290 -22.42 20.10 -14.19
N ASN A 291 -22.36 20.94 -15.21
CA ASN A 291 -22.42 22.39 -15.13
C ASN A 291 -21.30 23.07 -14.31
N LEU A 292 -20.21 22.36 -14.06
CA LEU A 292 -19.03 22.91 -13.36
C LEU A 292 -18.10 23.72 -14.28
N GLY A 293 -18.35 23.76 -15.60
CA GLY A 293 -17.49 24.45 -16.56
C GLY A 293 -17.22 25.92 -16.21
N GLY A 294 -18.20 26.64 -15.66
CA GLY A 294 -18.02 28.02 -15.20
C GLY A 294 -17.05 28.16 -14.03
N TRP A 295 -17.10 27.24 -13.09
CA TRP A 295 -16.15 27.15 -11.96
C TRP A 295 -14.74 26.84 -12.48
N VAL A 296 -14.59 25.76 -13.27
CA VAL A 296 -13.30 25.30 -13.76
C VAL A 296 -12.61 26.31 -14.67
N ASN A 297 -13.37 27.02 -15.53
CA ASN A 297 -12.82 28.12 -16.34
C ASN A 297 -12.18 29.25 -15.53
N ARG A 298 -12.52 29.39 -14.24
CA ARG A 298 -11.96 30.40 -13.35
C ARG A 298 -10.97 29.88 -12.35
N ARG A 299 -11.16 28.66 -11.87
CA ARG A 299 -10.40 28.06 -10.78
C ARG A 299 -9.44 26.98 -11.24
N SER A 300 -9.40 26.70 -12.55
CA SER A 300 -8.48 25.78 -13.23
C SER A 300 -8.57 24.32 -12.78
N LEU A 301 -8.05 23.43 -13.61
CA LEU A 301 -7.79 22.04 -13.30
C LEU A 301 -6.53 21.95 -12.43
N PHE A 302 -6.58 21.13 -11.40
CA PHE A 302 -5.38 20.83 -10.64
C PHE A 302 -4.44 19.95 -11.44
N ALA A 303 -3.20 20.37 -11.55
CA ALA A 303 -2.09 19.54 -11.99
C ALA A 303 -0.84 19.94 -11.20
N ARG A 304 0.07 18.99 -11.03
CA ARG A 304 1.31 19.24 -10.30
C ARG A 304 2.19 20.32 -10.96
N ASP A 305 2.22 20.29 -12.27
CA ASP A 305 2.99 21.22 -13.10
C ASP A 305 2.05 21.97 -14.06
N GLU A 306 2.38 23.21 -14.39
CA GLU A 306 1.65 23.93 -15.42
C GLU A 306 1.81 23.23 -16.77
N MET A 307 0.72 23.13 -17.51
CA MET A 307 0.72 22.57 -18.85
C MET A 307 0.31 23.66 -19.86
N ALA A 308 0.99 23.69 -21.00
CA ALA A 308 0.69 24.64 -22.08
C ALA A 308 -0.71 24.38 -22.65
N ASP A 309 -1.46 25.45 -22.86
CA ASP A 309 -2.73 25.42 -23.59
C ASP A 309 -2.49 25.58 -25.09
N ILE A 310 -2.20 24.49 -25.77
CA ILE A 310 -1.90 24.47 -27.20
C ILE A 310 -3.09 24.96 -28.02
N PHE A 311 -4.34 24.69 -27.62
CA PHE A 311 -5.51 25.20 -28.31
C PHE A 311 -5.54 26.73 -28.34
N ARG A 312 -5.17 27.35 -27.21
CA ARG A 312 -5.07 28.81 -27.12
C ARG A 312 -3.91 29.36 -27.93
N ASP A 313 -2.76 28.69 -27.88
CA ASP A 313 -1.56 29.10 -28.62
C ASP A 313 -1.78 29.02 -30.14
N GLU A 314 -2.47 27.97 -30.58
CA GLU A 314 -2.86 27.76 -31.99
C GLU A 314 -4.14 28.55 -32.37
N LYS A 315 -4.68 29.39 -31.47
CA LYS A 315 -5.87 30.22 -31.69
C LYS A 315 -7.13 29.43 -32.08
N VAL A 316 -7.24 28.21 -31.60
CA VAL A 316 -8.44 27.38 -31.76
C VAL A 316 -9.49 27.80 -30.73
N ALA A 317 -10.66 28.21 -31.19
CA ALA A 317 -11.74 28.62 -30.29
C ALA A 317 -12.27 27.43 -29.47
N SER A 318 -12.35 27.60 -28.16
CA SER A 318 -12.92 26.63 -27.23
C SER A 318 -13.77 27.34 -26.17
N ALA A 319 -14.88 26.70 -25.79
CA ALA A 319 -15.67 27.09 -24.63
C ALA A 319 -14.99 26.68 -23.32
N GLN A 320 -14.12 25.67 -23.37
CA GLN A 320 -13.30 25.21 -22.27
C GLN A 320 -12.02 26.03 -22.26
N LYS A 321 -11.92 26.94 -21.30
CA LYS A 321 -10.79 27.90 -21.17
C LYS A 321 -9.91 27.56 -19.97
N TRP A 322 -10.16 26.43 -19.32
CA TRP A 322 -9.36 26.02 -18.18
C TRP A 322 -7.95 25.58 -18.59
N ILE A 323 -7.05 25.76 -17.67
CA ILE A 323 -5.66 25.34 -17.78
C ILE A 323 -5.34 24.34 -16.66
N PHE A 324 -4.28 23.61 -16.81
CA PHE A 324 -3.71 22.77 -15.74
C PHE A 324 -2.74 23.62 -14.92
N ASP A 325 -3.00 23.75 -13.63
CA ASP A 325 -2.28 24.67 -12.73
C ASP A 325 -2.13 24.03 -11.33
N PRO A 326 -0.98 24.15 -10.67
CA PRO A 326 -0.80 23.69 -9.29
C PRO A 326 -1.76 24.33 -8.27
N LYS A 327 -2.34 25.47 -8.61
CA LYS A 327 -3.37 26.14 -7.81
C LYS A 327 -4.80 25.82 -8.24
N GLY A 328 -4.95 24.92 -9.21
CA GLY A 328 -6.25 24.50 -9.69
C GLY A 328 -7.11 23.91 -8.59
N GLN A 329 -8.40 24.24 -8.61
CA GLN A 329 -9.36 23.80 -7.60
C GLN A 329 -10.35 22.75 -8.12
N HIS A 330 -10.09 22.16 -9.27
CA HIS A 330 -10.87 21.04 -9.80
C HIS A 330 -9.96 19.85 -10.08
N LEU A 331 -10.31 18.69 -9.50
CA LEU A 331 -9.65 17.41 -9.80
C LEU A 331 -10.53 16.60 -10.75
N GLU A 332 -10.06 16.43 -11.97
CA GLU A 332 -10.73 15.59 -12.97
C GLU A 332 -10.25 14.16 -12.83
N LEU A 333 -11.14 13.25 -12.43
CA LEU A 333 -10.80 11.86 -12.13
C LEU A 333 -11.00 10.93 -13.32
N GLY A 334 -11.58 11.41 -14.43
CA GLY A 334 -12.06 10.52 -15.49
C GLY A 334 -13.31 9.76 -15.03
N ILE A 335 -13.58 8.59 -15.62
CA ILE A 335 -14.72 7.73 -15.23
C ILE A 335 -14.28 6.85 -14.07
N ALA A 336 -14.43 7.35 -12.84
CA ALA A 336 -13.86 6.73 -11.64
C ALA A 336 -14.66 7.11 -10.38
N GLU A 337 -15.87 6.56 -10.22
CA GLU A 337 -16.75 6.89 -9.10
C GLU A 337 -16.19 6.49 -7.74
N MET A 338 -15.48 5.37 -7.66
CA MET A 338 -14.88 4.95 -6.39
C MET A 338 -13.80 5.93 -5.95
N ASN A 339 -12.95 6.39 -6.86
CA ASN A 339 -11.96 7.43 -6.58
C ASN A 339 -12.62 8.73 -6.13
N LEU A 340 -13.79 9.09 -6.68
CA LEU A 340 -14.57 10.24 -6.23
C LEU A 340 -14.89 10.14 -4.72
N PHE A 341 -15.50 9.04 -4.28
CA PHE A 341 -15.90 8.88 -2.89
C PHE A 341 -14.69 8.84 -1.95
N LEU A 342 -13.62 8.16 -2.34
CA LEU A 342 -12.38 8.12 -1.57
C LEU A 342 -11.74 9.52 -1.45
N LEU A 343 -11.70 10.28 -2.54
CA LEU A 343 -11.15 11.63 -2.56
C LEU A 343 -12.00 12.60 -1.72
N LEU A 344 -13.32 12.53 -1.83
CA LEU A 344 -14.24 13.35 -1.00
C LEU A 344 -14.01 13.08 0.49
N GLY A 345 -13.86 11.81 0.87
CA GLY A 345 -13.54 11.42 2.25
C GLY A 345 -12.18 11.97 2.71
N ALA A 346 -11.14 11.78 1.91
CA ALA A 346 -9.79 12.22 2.22
C ALA A 346 -9.69 13.76 2.30
N ALA A 347 -10.24 14.47 1.32
CA ALA A 347 -10.25 15.93 1.29
C ALA A 347 -11.09 16.51 2.44
N GLY A 348 -12.23 15.90 2.77
CA GLY A 348 -13.06 16.30 3.90
C GLY A 348 -12.34 16.17 5.26
N LEU A 349 -11.41 15.23 5.40
CA LEU A 349 -10.60 15.04 6.60
C LEU A 349 -9.37 15.96 6.68
N SER A 350 -9.08 16.74 5.65
CA SER A 350 -7.88 17.60 5.58
C SER A 350 -7.76 18.57 6.78
N HIS A 351 -8.87 19.08 7.29
CA HIS A 351 -8.92 19.96 8.45
C HIS A 351 -8.30 19.32 9.70
N SER A 352 -8.43 18.01 9.84
CA SER A 352 -7.96 17.24 10.98
C SER A 352 -6.55 16.66 10.76
N LEU A 353 -6.24 16.27 9.51
CA LEU A 353 -4.96 15.63 9.19
C LEU A 353 -3.84 16.64 8.92
N PHE A 354 -4.16 17.77 8.28
CA PHE A 354 -3.16 18.73 7.82
C PHE A 354 -3.36 20.15 8.39
N GLY A 355 -4.42 20.40 9.16
CA GLY A 355 -4.70 21.69 9.73
C GLY A 355 -5.29 22.70 8.70
N GLU A 356 -5.62 22.24 7.51
CA GLU A 356 -6.20 23.05 6.45
C GLU A 356 -7.59 22.51 6.06
N ARG A 357 -8.59 23.36 6.15
CA ARG A 357 -9.96 22.95 5.85
C ARG A 357 -10.25 23.06 4.35
N LEU A 358 -10.45 21.94 3.70
CA LEU A 358 -11.00 21.92 2.35
C LEU A 358 -12.50 21.60 2.41
N LEU A 359 -13.23 22.08 1.41
CA LEU A 359 -14.65 21.83 1.21
C LEU A 359 -14.81 21.09 -0.13
N PRO A 360 -14.75 19.76 -0.12
CA PRO A 360 -14.86 18.98 -1.35
C PRO A 360 -16.31 18.95 -1.84
N VAL A 361 -16.48 19.10 -3.13
CA VAL A 361 -17.78 19.15 -3.84
C VAL A 361 -17.74 18.31 -5.09
#